data_5ad3614c24c4dae0a6c2114c1127843f
#
_entry.id   5ad3614c24c4dae0a6c2114c1127843f
#
_cell.length_a   1.000
_cell.length_b   1.000
_cell.length_c   1.000
_cell.angle_alpha   90.00
_cell.angle_beta   90.00
_cell.angle_gamma   90.00
#
_symmetry.space_group_name_H-M   'P 1'
#
loop_
_entity.id
_entity.type
_entity.pdbx_description
1 polymer ?
#
loop_
_entity_poly.entity_id
_entity_poly.type
_entity_poly.pdbx_seq_one_letter_code
_entity_poly.pdbx_strand_id
1 'polypeptide(L)'
;MTEASQPQIRMRSWLFAPGDSVKKMTKAAEGDADIVLFDLEDAVVESGKASARAAIAEFLAGKSAEERARLWVRINPLDGGWTADDLAAIMPARPGGIMLPKSRGRGDVEELDRQMTALEVENGIAPGSTPVIALVTETAAAMFTTGDYGGAPRLAAMTWGAEDLADSLGAQSNKDFDGDFAFTYKLARSLCLLGAAAAEVVPVETIDTNFRDLEALRKRAIEVRRQGYRGMLAIHPAQVPVINEAFTPSEEEIAEAREIVELFEADPSAGTIGWKGGMLDRPHLSRARQLLAQVED
;
A
#
# COMPACT_ATOMS: atom_id res chain seq x y z
N MET A 1 -11.66 7.51 30.17
CA MET A 1 -12.21 7.88 28.87
C MET A 1 -11.58 6.89 27.91
N THR A 2 -12.31 5.90 27.44
CA THR A 2 -11.85 4.95 26.41
C THR A 2 -11.67 5.73 25.12
N GLU A 3 -10.43 5.83 24.63
CA GLU A 3 -10.17 6.27 23.26
C GLU A 3 -11.01 5.38 22.34
N ALA A 4 -11.94 5.98 21.61
CA ALA A 4 -12.61 5.29 20.52
C ALA A 4 -11.52 4.92 19.52
N SER A 5 -11.27 3.62 19.33
CA SER A 5 -10.37 3.14 18.29
C SER A 5 -10.87 3.70 16.96
N GLN A 6 -10.02 4.45 16.25
CA GLN A 6 -10.35 4.85 14.89
C GLN A 6 -10.61 3.57 14.09
N PRO A 7 -11.65 3.54 13.25
CA PRO A 7 -11.90 2.39 12.40
C PRO A 7 -10.65 2.12 11.57
N GLN A 8 -10.13 0.91 11.66
CA GLN A 8 -8.94 0.50 10.92
C GLN A 8 -9.32 0.47 9.43
N ILE A 9 -8.68 1.31 8.62
CA ILE A 9 -8.98 1.41 7.20
C ILE A 9 -8.46 0.15 6.51
N ARG A 10 -9.33 -0.52 5.76
CA ARG A 10 -8.92 -1.63 4.90
C ARG A 10 -7.94 -1.12 3.83
N MET A 11 -6.99 -1.96 3.45
CA MET A 11 -5.91 -1.61 2.51
C MET A 11 -5.81 -2.60 1.35
N ARG A 12 -6.95 -3.17 0.91
CA ARG A 12 -6.97 -4.17 -0.17
C ARG A 12 -6.71 -3.53 -1.53
N SER A 13 -7.41 -2.46 -1.86
CA SER A 13 -7.28 -1.76 -3.14
C SER A 13 -6.82 -0.33 -2.96
N TRP A 14 -5.82 0.07 -3.77
CA TRP A 14 -5.21 1.39 -3.78
C TRP A 14 -5.32 1.98 -5.17
N LEU A 15 -6.33 2.83 -5.41
CA LEU A 15 -6.63 3.36 -6.74
C LEU A 15 -5.93 4.69 -7.00
N PHE A 16 -5.07 4.74 -8.00
CA PHE A 16 -4.49 5.99 -8.49
C PHE A 16 -5.52 6.85 -9.22
N ALA A 17 -5.47 8.16 -8.94
CA ALA A 17 -6.21 9.18 -9.66
C ALA A 17 -5.30 10.39 -9.92
N PRO A 18 -5.15 10.87 -11.17
CA PRO A 18 -4.34 12.04 -11.48
C PRO A 18 -4.80 13.28 -10.72
N GLY A 19 -3.87 13.98 -10.06
CA GLY A 19 -4.15 15.16 -9.25
C GLY A 19 -4.53 16.40 -10.03
N ASP A 20 -4.29 16.42 -11.35
CA ASP A 20 -4.66 17.50 -12.27
C ASP A 20 -6.12 17.41 -12.76
N SER A 21 -6.88 16.40 -12.31
CA SER A 21 -8.26 16.17 -12.78
C SER A 21 -9.24 16.00 -11.64
N VAL A 22 -9.89 17.07 -11.21
CA VAL A 22 -10.95 17.04 -10.19
C VAL A 22 -12.02 16.01 -10.52
N LYS A 23 -12.41 15.88 -11.80
CA LYS A 23 -13.40 14.88 -12.25
C LYS A 23 -12.94 13.44 -11.95
N LYS A 24 -11.67 13.12 -12.18
CA LYS A 24 -11.12 11.78 -11.91
C LYS A 24 -10.97 11.55 -10.41
N MET A 25 -10.52 12.56 -9.65
CA MET A 25 -10.45 12.50 -8.18
C MET A 25 -11.83 12.24 -7.57
N THR A 26 -12.86 12.98 -7.99
CA THR A 26 -14.24 12.78 -7.53
C THR A 26 -14.74 11.37 -7.83
N LYS A 27 -14.56 10.91 -9.08
CA LYS A 27 -14.99 9.55 -9.47
C LYS A 27 -14.27 8.45 -8.68
N ALA A 28 -12.99 8.62 -8.39
CA ALA A 28 -12.22 7.68 -7.59
C ALA A 28 -12.67 7.69 -6.11
N ALA A 29 -12.88 8.88 -5.54
CA ALA A 29 -13.35 9.05 -4.17
C ALA A 29 -14.79 8.56 -3.94
N GLU A 30 -15.66 8.58 -4.94
CA GLU A 30 -17.01 8.03 -4.89
C GLU A 30 -17.07 6.50 -5.09
N GLY A 31 -15.96 5.88 -5.50
CA GLY A 31 -15.87 4.44 -5.75
C GLY A 31 -15.52 3.63 -4.50
N ASP A 32 -15.41 2.31 -4.69
CA ASP A 32 -15.25 1.29 -3.65
C ASP A 32 -13.77 0.97 -3.32
N ALA A 33 -12.81 1.78 -3.77
CA ALA A 33 -11.42 1.58 -3.40
C ALA A 33 -11.21 1.82 -1.90
N ASP A 34 -10.49 0.95 -1.22
CA ASP A 34 -10.19 1.15 0.20
C ASP A 34 -9.35 2.40 0.40
N ILE A 35 -8.36 2.62 -0.47
CA ILE A 35 -7.53 3.83 -0.52
C ILE A 35 -7.56 4.43 -1.93
N VAL A 36 -7.64 5.74 -2.02
CA VAL A 36 -7.47 6.51 -3.26
C VAL A 36 -6.17 7.29 -3.17
N LEU A 37 -5.30 7.13 -4.16
CA LEU A 37 -4.02 7.82 -4.28
C LEU A 37 -4.14 8.95 -5.30
N PHE A 38 -4.23 10.19 -4.83
CA PHE A 38 -4.10 11.36 -5.70
C PHE A 38 -2.63 11.55 -6.08
N ASP A 39 -2.36 11.60 -7.37
CA ASP A 39 -1.00 11.58 -7.88
C ASP A 39 -0.49 12.98 -8.24
N LEU A 40 0.64 13.39 -7.66
CA LEU A 40 1.39 14.60 -8.01
C LEU A 40 2.68 14.28 -8.79
N GLU A 41 3.02 13.00 -8.97
CA GLU A 41 4.26 12.59 -9.62
C GLU A 41 4.05 12.38 -11.13
N ASP A 42 4.11 11.14 -11.61
CA ASP A 42 4.19 10.80 -13.04
C ASP A 42 2.94 11.15 -13.84
N ALA A 43 1.76 11.14 -13.22
CA ALA A 43 0.52 11.48 -13.90
C ALA A 43 0.36 12.99 -14.14
N VAL A 44 1.25 13.85 -13.61
CA VAL A 44 1.18 15.30 -13.71
C VAL A 44 2.46 15.86 -14.31
N VAL A 45 2.35 16.50 -15.47
CA VAL A 45 3.47 17.17 -16.10
C VAL A 45 3.99 18.32 -15.24
N GLU A 46 5.28 18.67 -15.37
CA GLU A 46 5.95 19.65 -14.52
C GLU A 46 5.19 21.00 -14.44
N SER A 47 4.74 21.53 -15.58
CA SER A 47 3.97 22.79 -15.64
C SER A 47 2.59 22.72 -14.96
N GLY A 48 2.08 21.52 -14.73
CA GLY A 48 0.80 21.25 -14.07
C GLY A 48 0.89 21.05 -12.56
N LYS A 49 2.09 20.81 -11.99
CA LYS A 49 2.25 20.43 -10.60
C LYS A 49 1.67 21.44 -9.60
N ALA A 50 1.88 22.72 -9.80
CA ALA A 50 1.34 23.75 -8.91
C ALA A 50 -0.20 23.77 -8.90
N SER A 51 -0.84 23.65 -10.07
CA SER A 51 -2.31 23.59 -10.16
C SER A 51 -2.89 22.29 -9.60
N ALA A 52 -2.19 21.15 -9.78
CA ALA A 52 -2.59 19.87 -9.21
C ALA A 52 -2.53 19.88 -7.67
N ARG A 53 -1.47 20.45 -7.07
CA ARG A 53 -1.38 20.67 -5.61
C ARG A 53 -2.59 21.43 -5.07
N ALA A 54 -2.90 22.57 -5.69
CA ALA A 54 -4.02 23.41 -5.29
C ALA A 54 -5.36 22.65 -5.41
N ALA A 55 -5.56 21.92 -6.50
CA ALA A 55 -6.77 21.14 -6.73
C ALA A 55 -6.95 20.02 -5.72
N ILE A 56 -5.87 19.28 -5.37
CA ILE A 56 -5.92 18.23 -4.35
C ILE A 56 -6.18 18.84 -2.96
N ALA A 57 -5.49 19.93 -2.60
CA ALA A 57 -5.68 20.59 -1.32
C ALA A 57 -7.13 21.07 -1.13
N GLU A 58 -7.70 21.73 -2.15
CA GLU A 58 -9.09 22.16 -2.15
C GLU A 58 -10.07 20.98 -2.06
N PHE A 59 -9.79 19.90 -2.82
CA PHE A 59 -10.63 18.69 -2.80
C PHE A 59 -10.65 18.05 -1.40
N LEU A 60 -9.50 17.90 -0.76
CA LEU A 60 -9.36 17.34 0.59
C LEU A 60 -10.02 18.24 1.64
N ALA A 61 -9.85 19.55 1.54
CA ALA A 61 -10.46 20.52 2.47
C ALA A 61 -11.98 20.46 2.47
N GLY A 62 -12.61 20.11 1.33
CA GLY A 62 -14.03 19.91 1.20
C GLY A 62 -14.58 18.60 1.76
N LYS A 63 -13.72 17.72 2.32
CA LYS A 63 -14.07 16.39 2.81
C LYS A 63 -14.11 16.31 4.34
N SER A 64 -14.97 15.44 4.89
CA SER A 64 -14.97 15.11 6.32
C SER A 64 -13.67 14.37 6.72
N ALA A 65 -13.36 14.28 8.00
CA ALA A 65 -12.20 13.53 8.48
C ALA A 65 -12.28 12.04 8.13
N GLU A 66 -13.47 11.46 8.18
CA GLU A 66 -13.73 10.08 7.80
C GLU A 66 -13.49 9.83 6.31
N GLU A 67 -14.00 10.71 5.43
CA GLU A 67 -13.73 10.62 4.00
C GLU A 67 -12.24 10.78 3.68
N ARG A 68 -11.55 11.74 4.32
CA ARG A 68 -10.11 11.97 4.10
C ARG A 68 -9.25 10.81 4.52
N ALA A 69 -9.64 10.03 5.51
CA ALA A 69 -8.84 8.91 6.02
C ALA A 69 -8.41 7.94 4.91
N ARG A 70 -9.24 7.77 3.87
CA ARG A 70 -8.93 6.92 2.70
C ARG A 70 -8.34 7.69 1.50
N LEU A 71 -8.16 9.01 1.59
CA LEU A 71 -7.65 9.85 0.49
C LEU A 71 -6.19 10.20 0.76
N TRP A 72 -5.30 9.50 0.10
CA TRP A 72 -3.85 9.61 0.22
C TRP A 72 -3.27 10.37 -0.97
N VAL A 73 -2.04 10.86 -0.86
CA VAL A 73 -1.38 11.62 -1.92
C VAL A 73 -0.01 11.02 -2.22
N ARG A 74 0.26 10.67 -3.49
CA ARG A 74 1.61 10.39 -3.95
C ARG A 74 2.28 11.72 -4.28
N ILE A 75 3.31 12.06 -3.50
CA ILE A 75 4.15 13.25 -3.69
C ILE A 75 5.24 12.97 -4.71
N ASN A 76 5.99 14.00 -5.08
CA ASN A 76 7.19 13.84 -5.89
C ASN A 76 8.35 13.27 -5.04
N PRO A 77 9.38 12.62 -5.67
CA PRO A 77 10.54 12.08 -4.97
C PRO A 77 11.31 13.15 -4.18
N LEU A 78 11.96 12.76 -3.08
CA LEU A 78 12.72 13.66 -2.20
C LEU A 78 13.81 14.45 -2.93
N ASP A 79 14.43 13.85 -3.93
CA ASP A 79 15.49 14.46 -4.75
C ASP A 79 14.97 15.19 -6.01
N GLY A 80 13.65 15.19 -6.24
CA GLY A 80 13.01 15.82 -7.40
C GLY A 80 12.81 17.35 -7.30
N GLY A 81 13.10 17.96 -6.14
CA GLY A 81 12.96 19.40 -5.89
C GLY A 81 11.51 19.89 -5.69
N TRP A 82 10.50 19.01 -5.72
CA TRP A 82 9.09 19.35 -5.58
C TRP A 82 8.47 18.97 -4.24
N THR A 83 9.11 18.09 -3.47
CA THR A 83 8.58 17.48 -2.24
C THR A 83 8.15 18.52 -1.20
N ALA A 84 8.99 19.54 -0.97
CA ALA A 84 8.68 20.59 0.02
C ALA A 84 7.41 21.37 -0.36
N ASP A 85 7.26 21.72 -1.63
CA ASP A 85 6.06 22.40 -2.14
C ASP A 85 4.82 21.50 -2.08
N ASP A 86 4.98 20.19 -2.39
CA ASP A 86 3.89 19.21 -2.30
C ASP A 86 3.37 19.13 -0.88
N LEU A 87 4.28 18.92 0.07
CA LEU A 87 3.93 18.80 1.49
C LEU A 87 3.32 20.11 2.04
N ALA A 88 3.91 21.27 1.71
CA ALA A 88 3.39 22.55 2.15
C ALA A 88 1.95 22.81 1.68
N ALA A 89 1.60 22.33 0.48
CA ALA A 89 0.25 22.47 -0.05
C ALA A 89 -0.74 21.46 0.52
N ILE A 90 -0.31 20.20 0.74
CA ILE A 90 -1.21 19.08 1.04
C ILE A 90 -1.40 18.85 2.54
N MET A 91 -0.37 19.00 3.37
CA MET A 91 -0.45 18.70 4.81
C MET A 91 -1.50 19.54 5.55
N PRO A 92 -1.70 20.86 5.26
CA PRO A 92 -2.78 21.63 5.89
C PRO A 92 -4.18 21.05 5.63
N ALA A 93 -4.39 20.37 4.49
CA ALA A 93 -5.67 19.76 4.13
C ALA A 93 -5.89 18.38 4.78
N ARG A 94 -4.92 17.89 5.57
CA ARG A 94 -5.00 16.64 6.35
C ARG A 94 -5.32 15.42 5.49
N PRO A 95 -4.44 15.00 4.56
CA PRO A 95 -4.60 13.76 3.78
C PRO A 95 -4.66 12.56 4.72
N GLY A 96 -5.25 11.46 4.26
CA GLY A 96 -5.26 10.19 4.98
C GLY A 96 -3.89 9.56 5.12
N GLY A 97 -2.96 9.88 4.23
CA GLY A 97 -1.57 9.46 4.23
C GLY A 97 -0.79 9.97 3.02
N ILE A 98 0.50 9.69 3.01
CA ILE A 98 1.43 10.08 1.94
C ILE A 98 2.07 8.83 1.32
N MET A 99 2.14 8.78 -0.01
CA MET A 99 2.97 7.82 -0.73
C MET A 99 4.28 8.49 -1.12
N LEU A 100 5.39 7.91 -0.64
CA LEU A 100 6.75 8.30 -0.99
C LEU A 100 7.25 7.44 -2.15
N PRO A 101 7.39 8.01 -3.37
CA PRO A 101 7.99 7.30 -4.49
C PRO A 101 9.51 7.29 -4.38
N LYS A 102 10.15 6.38 -5.11
CA LYS A 102 11.60 6.27 -5.31
C LYS A 102 12.40 6.25 -3.99
N SER A 103 11.80 5.66 -2.94
CA SER A 103 12.43 5.52 -1.62
C SER A 103 13.62 4.57 -1.67
N ARG A 104 14.72 4.97 -1.08
CA ARG A 104 16.02 4.24 -1.08
C ARG A 104 16.40 3.68 0.29
N GLY A 105 15.45 3.55 1.20
CA GLY A 105 15.65 2.98 2.52
C GLY A 105 15.01 3.80 3.63
N ARG A 106 15.21 3.37 4.86
CA ARG A 106 14.68 4.00 6.08
C ARG A 106 15.02 5.49 6.17
N GLY A 107 16.24 5.88 5.77
CA GLY A 107 16.67 7.29 5.83
C GLY A 107 15.79 8.24 5.04
N ASP A 108 15.24 7.81 3.90
CA ASP A 108 14.31 8.62 3.12
C ASP A 108 12.97 8.79 3.85
N VAL A 109 12.49 7.75 4.55
CA VAL A 109 11.27 7.84 5.37
C VAL A 109 11.49 8.74 6.59
N GLU A 110 12.66 8.69 7.23
CA GLU A 110 13.04 9.57 8.35
C GLU A 110 13.14 11.03 7.90
N GLU A 111 13.68 11.29 6.71
CA GLU A 111 13.71 12.65 6.15
C GLU A 111 12.30 13.17 5.83
N LEU A 112 11.44 12.34 5.24
CA LEU A 112 10.04 12.69 5.01
C LEU A 112 9.32 12.96 6.34
N ASP A 113 9.51 12.10 7.35
CA ASP A 113 8.93 12.27 8.68
C ASP A 113 9.30 13.63 9.31
N ARG A 114 10.57 14.02 9.20
CA ARG A 114 11.06 15.30 9.72
C ARG A 114 10.33 16.49 9.08
N GLN A 115 10.14 16.46 7.74
CA GLN A 115 9.43 17.52 7.01
C GLN A 115 7.93 17.52 7.36
N MET A 116 7.29 16.36 7.39
CA MET A 116 5.87 16.24 7.73
C MET A 116 5.59 16.66 9.18
N THR A 117 6.45 16.28 10.14
CA THR A 117 6.29 16.65 11.55
C THR A 117 6.30 18.17 11.74
N ALA A 118 7.17 18.89 11.05
CA ALA A 118 7.20 20.36 11.12
C ALA A 118 5.87 20.97 10.63
N LEU A 119 5.33 20.47 9.52
CA LEU A 119 4.05 20.93 8.97
C LEU A 119 2.85 20.51 9.82
N GLU A 120 2.88 19.32 10.43
CA GLU A 120 1.84 18.86 11.35
C GLU A 120 1.74 19.80 12.55
N VAL A 121 2.88 20.16 13.18
CA VAL A 121 2.93 21.10 14.30
C VAL A 121 2.40 22.47 13.88
N GLU A 122 2.84 23.01 12.74
CA GLU A 122 2.40 24.29 12.21
C GLU A 122 0.88 24.37 11.99
N ASN A 123 0.29 23.25 11.54
CA ASN A 123 -1.13 23.17 11.19
C ASN A 123 -2.02 22.57 12.29
N GLY A 124 -1.52 22.38 13.50
CA GLY A 124 -2.27 21.82 14.62
C GLY A 124 -2.74 20.37 14.36
N ILE A 125 -1.93 19.59 13.69
CA ILE A 125 -2.08 18.16 13.47
C ILE A 125 -1.18 17.45 14.49
N ALA A 126 -1.62 16.32 15.02
CA ALA A 126 -0.81 15.54 15.95
C ALA A 126 0.48 15.05 15.26
N PRO A 127 1.68 15.36 15.77
CA PRO A 127 2.93 14.92 15.16
C PRO A 127 2.98 13.40 14.98
N GLY A 128 3.39 12.95 13.80
CA GLY A 128 3.50 11.52 13.48
C GLY A 128 2.17 10.83 13.13
N SER A 129 1.05 11.56 13.08
CA SER A 129 -0.27 10.97 12.87
C SER A 129 -0.60 10.67 11.40
N THR A 130 0.09 11.27 10.45
CA THR A 130 -0.12 11.01 9.01
C THR A 130 0.76 9.83 8.56
N PRO A 131 0.17 8.69 8.18
CA PRO A 131 0.93 7.49 7.80
C PRO A 131 1.60 7.64 6.43
N VAL A 132 2.60 6.78 6.19
CA VAL A 132 3.36 6.74 4.93
C VAL A 132 3.30 5.34 4.33
N ILE A 133 3.15 5.25 3.01
CA ILE A 133 3.49 4.08 2.21
C ILE A 133 4.74 4.41 1.37
N ALA A 134 5.74 3.52 1.36
CA ALA A 134 6.96 3.69 0.58
C ALA A 134 6.99 2.77 -0.66
N LEU A 135 7.33 3.33 -1.82
CA LEU A 135 7.71 2.62 -3.03
C LEU A 135 9.21 2.31 -2.98
N VAL A 136 9.57 1.02 -2.78
CA VAL A 136 10.90 0.63 -2.28
C VAL A 136 11.82 -0.01 -3.31
N THR A 137 11.42 -0.12 -4.58
CA THR A 137 12.22 -0.84 -5.61
C THR A 137 12.32 -0.11 -6.94
N GLU A 138 11.99 1.17 -7.00
CA GLU A 138 11.94 1.91 -8.27
C GLU A 138 13.31 2.26 -8.85
N THR A 139 14.37 2.15 -8.06
CA THR A 139 15.74 2.37 -8.53
C THR A 139 16.61 1.15 -8.28
N ALA A 140 17.62 0.92 -9.11
CA ALA A 140 18.58 -0.18 -8.92
C ALA A 140 19.26 -0.12 -7.55
N ALA A 141 19.57 1.06 -7.03
CA ALA A 141 20.17 1.26 -5.72
C ALA A 141 19.22 0.83 -4.58
N ALA A 142 17.93 1.15 -4.68
CA ALA A 142 16.91 0.82 -3.68
C ALA A 142 16.74 -0.69 -3.49
N MET A 143 17.06 -1.50 -4.51
CA MET A 143 17.00 -2.96 -4.41
C MET A 143 17.90 -3.53 -3.30
N PHE A 144 18.97 -2.84 -2.94
CA PHE A 144 19.92 -3.29 -1.92
C PHE A 144 19.59 -2.77 -0.51
N THR A 145 18.51 -2.00 -0.37
CA THR A 145 18.03 -1.44 0.91
C THR A 145 16.60 -1.81 1.25
N THR A 146 15.97 -2.67 0.45
CA THR A 146 14.57 -3.11 0.67
C THR A 146 14.31 -3.76 2.03
N GLY A 147 15.35 -4.30 2.69
CA GLY A 147 15.27 -4.85 4.05
C GLY A 147 15.53 -3.84 5.18
N ASP A 148 15.84 -2.60 4.87
CA ASP A 148 16.26 -1.58 5.84
C ASP A 148 15.14 -0.57 6.18
N TYR A 149 13.93 -1.06 6.38
CA TYR A 149 12.78 -0.22 6.75
C TYR A 149 12.28 -0.48 8.17
N GLY A 150 12.88 -1.44 8.89
CA GLY A 150 12.47 -1.80 10.24
C GLY A 150 12.52 -0.62 11.21
N GLY A 151 11.38 -0.30 11.86
CA GLY A 151 11.25 0.82 12.77
C GLY A 151 11.27 2.20 12.11
N ALA A 152 11.08 2.30 10.79
CA ALA A 152 10.89 3.56 10.10
C ALA A 152 9.64 4.29 10.64
N PRO A 153 9.72 5.60 10.95
CA PRO A 153 8.60 6.33 11.55
C PRO A 153 7.42 6.37 10.59
N ARG A 154 6.20 6.28 11.14
CA ARG A 154 4.90 6.36 10.44
C ARG A 154 4.73 5.46 9.20
N LEU A 155 5.67 4.53 8.93
CA LEU A 155 5.56 3.60 7.81
C LEU A 155 4.43 2.60 8.07
N ALA A 156 3.39 2.64 7.24
CA ALA A 156 2.21 1.77 7.36
C ALA A 156 2.22 0.65 6.30
N ALA A 157 2.83 0.90 5.15
CA ALA A 157 2.85 -0.05 4.05
C ALA A 157 4.11 0.11 3.17
N MET A 158 4.44 -0.94 2.44
CA MET A 158 5.46 -0.93 1.40
C MET A 158 4.89 -1.50 0.10
N THR A 159 5.29 -0.92 -1.01
CA THR A 159 4.94 -1.40 -2.35
C THR A 159 6.15 -1.34 -3.28
N TRP A 160 6.03 -1.93 -4.47
CA TRP A 160 7.11 -2.01 -5.44
C TRP A 160 6.67 -1.50 -6.81
N GLY A 161 7.61 -1.01 -7.63
CA GLY A 161 7.35 -0.50 -8.96
C GLY A 161 8.18 -1.24 -10.01
N ALA A 162 7.53 -1.78 -11.05
CA ALA A 162 8.20 -2.51 -12.12
C ALA A 162 8.64 -1.58 -13.26
N GLU A 163 7.89 -0.52 -13.52
CA GLU A 163 8.13 0.38 -14.66
C GLU A 163 9.37 1.25 -14.42
N ASP A 164 9.43 1.96 -13.30
CA ASP A 164 10.58 2.79 -12.92
C ASP A 164 11.85 1.95 -12.71
N LEU A 165 11.73 0.73 -12.16
CA LEU A 165 12.87 -0.19 -12.06
C LEU A 165 13.38 -0.57 -13.45
N ALA A 166 12.50 -0.79 -14.42
CA ALA A 166 12.92 -1.09 -15.80
C ALA A 166 13.68 0.09 -16.43
N ASP A 167 13.19 1.31 -16.23
CA ASP A 167 13.87 2.53 -16.65
C ASP A 167 15.24 2.66 -15.98
N SER A 168 15.32 2.51 -14.66
CA SER A 168 16.56 2.55 -13.88
C SER A 168 17.60 1.52 -14.32
N LEU A 169 17.16 0.39 -14.85
CA LEU A 169 18.05 -0.69 -15.38
C LEU A 169 18.38 -0.50 -16.86
N GLY A 170 17.74 0.43 -17.58
CA GLY A 170 17.82 0.54 -19.04
C GLY A 170 17.23 -0.68 -19.75
N ALA A 171 16.25 -1.36 -19.15
CA ALA A 171 15.67 -2.57 -19.69
C ALA A 171 14.65 -2.25 -20.79
N GLN A 172 14.61 -3.06 -21.84
CA GLN A 172 13.62 -2.93 -22.93
C GLN A 172 12.21 -3.38 -22.50
N SER A 173 12.13 -4.27 -21.51
CA SER A 173 10.88 -4.81 -20.99
C SER A 173 11.08 -5.32 -19.57
N ASN A 174 10.04 -5.20 -18.74
CA ASN A 174 9.96 -5.85 -17.44
C ASN A 174 9.31 -7.25 -17.52
N LYS A 175 8.94 -7.71 -18.73
CA LYS A 175 8.27 -8.97 -18.98
C LYS A 175 9.16 -9.96 -19.72
N ASP A 176 8.98 -11.25 -19.40
CA ASP A 176 9.49 -12.36 -20.16
C ASP A 176 8.69 -12.58 -21.46
N PHE A 177 9.16 -13.45 -22.34
CA PHE A 177 8.49 -13.77 -23.60
C PHE A 177 7.12 -14.42 -23.45
N ASP A 178 6.82 -15.00 -22.28
CA ASP A 178 5.50 -15.56 -21.92
C ASP A 178 4.53 -14.49 -21.38
N GLY A 179 4.99 -13.25 -21.21
CA GLY A 179 4.20 -12.11 -20.73
C GLY A 179 4.14 -11.94 -19.21
N ASP A 180 4.79 -12.82 -18.44
CA ASP A 180 4.94 -12.65 -17.00
C ASP A 180 6.14 -11.74 -16.66
N PHE A 181 6.28 -11.28 -15.42
CA PHE A 181 7.45 -10.51 -15.03
C PHE A 181 8.74 -11.32 -15.15
N ALA A 182 9.77 -10.73 -15.74
CA ALA A 182 11.11 -11.31 -15.77
C ALA A 182 11.67 -11.50 -14.35
N PHE A 183 12.64 -12.41 -14.19
CA PHE A 183 13.16 -12.82 -12.88
C PHE A 183 13.57 -11.64 -11.99
N THR A 184 14.22 -10.62 -12.55
CA THR A 184 14.65 -9.42 -11.80
C THR A 184 13.47 -8.73 -11.12
N TYR A 185 12.33 -8.62 -11.78
CA TYR A 185 11.13 -7.98 -11.23
C TYR A 185 10.40 -8.90 -10.25
N LYS A 186 10.41 -10.21 -10.48
CA LYS A 186 9.94 -11.21 -9.49
C LYS A 186 10.78 -11.16 -8.22
N LEU A 187 12.09 -10.94 -8.35
CA LEU A 187 12.97 -10.73 -7.21
C LEU A 187 12.65 -9.42 -6.47
N ALA A 188 12.44 -8.31 -7.19
CA ALA A 188 12.03 -7.03 -6.59
C ALA A 188 10.73 -7.18 -5.80
N ARG A 189 9.71 -7.83 -6.37
CA ARG A 189 8.48 -8.18 -5.69
C ARG A 189 8.72 -8.98 -4.42
N SER A 190 9.55 -10.02 -4.48
CA SER A 190 9.87 -10.87 -3.33
C SER A 190 10.62 -10.11 -2.24
N LEU A 191 11.56 -9.25 -2.61
CA LEU A 191 12.30 -8.42 -1.65
C LEU A 191 11.40 -7.38 -0.98
N CYS A 192 10.46 -6.77 -1.72
CA CYS A 192 9.46 -5.88 -1.13
C CYS A 192 8.60 -6.62 -0.09
N LEU A 193 8.11 -7.81 -0.41
CA LEU A 193 7.33 -8.63 0.53
C LEU A 193 8.12 -8.97 1.79
N LEU A 194 9.37 -9.41 1.63
CA LEU A 194 10.25 -9.75 2.75
C LEU A 194 10.59 -8.50 3.58
N GLY A 195 10.86 -7.38 2.93
CA GLY A 195 11.14 -6.10 3.60
C GLY A 195 9.94 -5.59 4.40
N ALA A 196 8.74 -5.64 3.82
CA ALA A 196 7.51 -5.25 4.51
C ALA A 196 7.22 -6.15 5.73
N ALA A 197 7.43 -7.47 5.58
CA ALA A 197 7.28 -8.41 6.68
C ALA A 197 8.31 -8.16 7.80
N ALA A 198 9.57 -7.86 7.44
CA ALA A 198 10.62 -7.53 8.40
C ALA A 198 10.38 -6.18 9.12
N ALA A 199 9.75 -5.23 8.43
CA ALA A 199 9.35 -3.94 8.99
C ALA A 199 7.99 -3.98 9.73
N GLU A 200 7.31 -5.13 9.72
CA GLU A 200 5.98 -5.34 10.33
C GLU A 200 4.90 -4.39 9.76
N VAL A 201 4.97 -4.10 8.45
CA VAL A 201 4.03 -3.23 7.73
C VAL A 201 3.29 -3.97 6.62
N VAL A 202 2.27 -3.34 6.04
CA VAL A 202 1.41 -3.96 5.02
C VAL A 202 2.14 -4.05 3.67
N PRO A 203 2.36 -5.24 3.10
CA PRO A 203 2.85 -5.39 1.73
C PRO A 203 1.72 -5.17 0.73
N VAL A 204 1.92 -4.23 -0.20
CA VAL A 204 0.99 -3.89 -1.27
C VAL A 204 1.61 -4.24 -2.62
N GLU A 205 0.91 -5.04 -3.43
CA GLU A 205 1.33 -5.45 -4.76
C GLU A 205 1.28 -4.27 -5.75
N THR A 206 2.16 -4.27 -6.75
CA THR A 206 2.22 -3.24 -7.79
C THR A 206 1.00 -3.26 -8.71
N ILE A 207 0.91 -2.26 -9.59
CA ILE A 207 -0.15 -2.13 -10.60
C ILE A 207 -0.14 -3.29 -11.61
N ASP A 208 -1.31 -3.53 -12.21
CA ASP A 208 -1.43 -4.25 -13.48
C ASP A 208 -1.79 -3.27 -14.59
N THR A 209 -0.88 -3.10 -15.56
CA THR A 209 -1.04 -2.14 -16.65
C THR A 209 -2.11 -2.57 -17.65
N ASN A 210 -2.43 -3.87 -17.74
CA ASN A 210 -3.52 -4.37 -18.57
C ASN A 210 -4.88 -4.33 -17.88
N PHE A 211 -5.37 -3.13 -17.59
CA PHE A 211 -6.62 -2.90 -16.86
C PHE A 211 -7.89 -3.47 -17.56
N ARG A 212 -7.79 -3.97 -18.79
CA ARG A 212 -8.91 -4.58 -19.53
C ARG A 212 -9.04 -6.08 -19.27
N ASP A 213 -7.96 -6.75 -18.91
CA ASP A 213 -7.95 -8.19 -18.60
C ASP A 213 -8.19 -8.44 -17.12
N LEU A 214 -9.45 -8.33 -16.72
CA LEU A 214 -9.83 -8.49 -15.32
C LEU A 214 -9.69 -9.94 -14.82
N GLU A 215 -9.69 -10.91 -15.72
CA GLU A 215 -9.51 -12.32 -15.34
C GLU A 215 -8.04 -12.61 -15.02
N ALA A 216 -7.10 -12.13 -15.82
CA ALA A 216 -5.68 -12.20 -15.51
C ALA A 216 -5.36 -11.45 -14.22
N LEU A 217 -5.95 -10.27 -14.01
CA LEU A 217 -5.82 -9.51 -12.75
C LEU A 217 -6.30 -10.32 -11.55
N ARG A 218 -7.49 -10.96 -11.63
CA ARG A 218 -8.05 -11.82 -10.57
C ARG A 218 -7.08 -12.94 -10.19
N LYS A 219 -6.61 -13.67 -11.19
CA LYS A 219 -5.66 -14.78 -11.00
C LYS A 219 -4.39 -14.28 -10.28
N ARG A 220 -3.82 -13.18 -10.74
CA ARG A 220 -2.62 -12.57 -10.13
C ARG A 220 -2.89 -12.10 -8.70
N ALA A 221 -4.00 -11.40 -8.44
CA ALA A 221 -4.35 -10.92 -7.11
C ALA A 221 -4.50 -12.07 -6.09
N ILE A 222 -5.16 -13.16 -6.49
CA ILE A 222 -5.26 -14.38 -5.66
C ILE A 222 -3.88 -15.00 -5.42
N GLU A 223 -3.04 -15.09 -6.45
CA GLU A 223 -1.70 -15.67 -6.33
C GLU A 223 -0.83 -14.88 -5.35
N VAL A 224 -0.77 -13.55 -5.48
CA VAL A 224 0.09 -12.72 -4.62
C VAL A 224 -0.45 -12.64 -3.19
N ARG A 225 -1.79 -12.64 -2.99
CA ARG A 225 -2.39 -12.76 -1.67
C ARG A 225 -1.94 -14.06 -0.98
N ARG A 226 -1.94 -15.19 -1.70
CA ARG A 226 -1.45 -16.48 -1.15
C ARG A 226 0.03 -16.45 -0.78
N GLN A 227 0.82 -15.59 -1.41
CA GLN A 227 2.24 -15.37 -1.07
C GLN A 227 2.43 -14.46 0.16
N GLY A 228 1.41 -13.70 0.58
CA GLY A 228 1.45 -12.85 1.78
C GLY A 228 1.18 -11.37 1.54
N TYR A 229 0.96 -10.94 0.31
CA TYR A 229 0.48 -9.59 0.02
C TYR A 229 -0.92 -9.36 0.61
N ARG A 230 -1.21 -8.13 1.03
CA ARG A 230 -2.47 -7.77 1.68
C ARG A 230 -3.29 -6.75 0.90
N GLY A 231 -2.77 -6.23 -0.19
CA GLY A 231 -3.44 -5.29 -1.08
C GLY A 231 -2.72 -5.19 -2.41
N MET A 232 -3.29 -4.41 -3.32
CA MET A 232 -2.76 -4.19 -4.67
C MET A 232 -3.08 -2.78 -5.15
N LEU A 233 -2.13 -2.17 -5.87
CA LEU A 233 -2.31 -0.90 -6.56
C LEU A 233 -3.19 -1.10 -7.80
N ALA A 234 -4.04 -0.12 -8.12
CA ALA A 234 -4.93 -0.08 -9.28
C ALA A 234 -4.80 1.25 -10.02
N ILE A 235 -4.88 1.20 -11.35
CA ILE A 235 -4.85 2.37 -12.24
C ILE A 235 -6.19 2.65 -12.92
N HIS A 236 -7.16 1.77 -12.74
CA HIS A 236 -8.48 1.93 -13.33
C HIS A 236 -9.58 1.47 -12.35
N PRO A 237 -10.70 2.21 -12.23
CA PRO A 237 -11.79 1.85 -11.30
C PRO A 237 -12.34 0.43 -11.48
N ALA A 238 -12.34 -0.12 -12.71
CA ALA A 238 -12.82 -1.48 -12.96
C ALA A 238 -11.97 -2.58 -12.28
N GLN A 239 -10.72 -2.29 -11.91
CA GLN A 239 -9.84 -3.23 -11.20
C GLN A 239 -10.24 -3.37 -9.72
N VAL A 240 -10.81 -2.32 -9.13
CA VAL A 240 -11.10 -2.24 -7.69
C VAL A 240 -11.99 -3.38 -7.18
N PRO A 241 -13.15 -3.69 -7.78
CA PRO A 241 -13.99 -4.80 -7.30
C PRO A 241 -13.27 -6.15 -7.33
N VAL A 242 -12.47 -6.39 -8.38
CA VAL A 242 -11.70 -7.63 -8.54
C VAL A 242 -10.63 -7.76 -7.46
N ILE A 243 -9.93 -6.68 -7.16
CA ILE A 243 -8.91 -6.64 -6.11
C ILE A 243 -9.57 -6.82 -4.74
N ASN A 244 -10.63 -6.08 -4.44
CA ASN A 244 -11.35 -6.18 -3.18
C ASN A 244 -11.83 -7.60 -2.91
N GLU A 245 -12.43 -8.26 -3.92
CA GLU A 245 -12.86 -9.66 -3.83
C GLU A 245 -11.68 -10.59 -3.57
N ALA A 246 -10.60 -10.47 -4.37
CA ALA A 246 -9.43 -11.35 -4.27
C ALA A 246 -8.71 -11.25 -2.92
N PHE A 247 -8.68 -10.06 -2.30
CA PHE A 247 -8.03 -9.83 -1.01
C PHE A 247 -8.97 -9.96 0.20
N THR A 248 -10.24 -10.28 -0.02
CA THR A 248 -11.17 -10.58 1.08
C THR A 248 -11.14 -12.10 1.37
N PRO A 249 -10.91 -12.52 2.62
CA PRO A 249 -11.00 -13.93 3.00
C PRO A 249 -12.39 -14.51 2.69
N SER A 250 -12.43 -15.73 2.16
CA SER A 250 -13.69 -16.44 1.94
C SER A 250 -14.26 -16.96 3.26
N GLU A 251 -15.57 -17.26 3.27
CA GLU A 251 -16.23 -17.87 4.43
C GLU A 251 -15.58 -19.21 4.81
N GLU A 252 -15.10 -19.97 3.82
CA GLU A 252 -14.40 -21.24 4.03
C GLU A 252 -13.05 -21.02 4.71
N GLU A 253 -12.26 -20.04 4.25
CA GLU A 253 -10.96 -19.67 4.86
C GLU A 253 -11.15 -19.20 6.31
N ILE A 254 -12.21 -18.42 6.57
CA ILE A 254 -12.56 -17.93 7.91
C ILE A 254 -12.94 -19.10 8.82
N ALA A 255 -13.79 -20.02 8.33
CA ALA A 255 -14.20 -21.18 9.10
C ALA A 255 -13.01 -22.10 9.43
N GLU A 256 -12.13 -22.36 8.44
CA GLU A 256 -10.90 -23.13 8.69
C GLU A 256 -9.98 -22.46 9.71
N ALA A 257 -9.80 -21.13 9.61
CA ALA A 257 -8.97 -20.39 10.54
C ALA A 257 -9.52 -20.45 11.97
N ARG A 258 -10.85 -20.37 12.16
CA ARG A 258 -11.50 -20.55 13.48
C ARG A 258 -11.28 -21.95 14.01
N GLU A 259 -11.50 -22.99 13.20
CA GLU A 259 -11.27 -24.38 13.58
C GLU A 259 -9.81 -24.59 14.06
N ILE A 260 -8.83 -24.03 13.34
CA ILE A 260 -7.41 -24.13 13.72
C ILE A 260 -7.16 -23.46 15.08
N VAL A 261 -7.72 -22.27 15.31
CA VAL A 261 -7.55 -21.54 16.58
C VAL A 261 -8.17 -22.36 17.73
N GLU A 262 -9.40 -22.85 17.57
CA GLU A 262 -10.10 -23.68 18.55
C GLU A 262 -9.33 -24.94 18.92
N LEU A 263 -8.73 -25.63 17.95
CA LEU A 263 -7.90 -26.82 18.18
C LEU A 263 -6.70 -26.54 19.09
N PHE A 264 -6.00 -25.45 18.88
CA PHE A 264 -4.86 -25.04 19.70
C PHE A 264 -5.28 -24.44 21.05
N GLU A 265 -6.48 -23.90 21.18
CA GLU A 265 -7.04 -23.45 22.48
C GLU A 265 -7.48 -24.60 23.32
N ALA A 266 -7.98 -25.69 22.73
CA ALA A 266 -8.33 -26.94 23.44
C ALA A 266 -7.10 -27.67 24.00
N ASP A 267 -5.93 -27.55 23.35
CA ASP A 267 -4.64 -28.04 23.85
C ASP A 267 -3.53 -27.00 23.72
N PRO A 268 -3.43 -26.04 24.65
CA PRO A 268 -2.42 -24.97 24.60
C PRO A 268 -0.97 -25.47 24.68
N SER A 269 -0.76 -26.71 25.17
CA SER A 269 0.57 -27.32 25.29
C SER A 269 1.03 -28.00 24.00
N ALA A 270 0.13 -28.28 23.07
CA ALA A 270 0.47 -28.93 21.81
C ALA A 270 1.42 -28.06 20.94
N GLY A 271 2.53 -28.64 20.56
CA GLY A 271 3.41 -28.09 19.53
C GLY A 271 2.87 -28.37 18.13
N THR A 272 2.20 -29.53 17.97
CA THR A 272 1.61 -30.03 16.72
C THR A 272 0.27 -30.71 16.98
N ILE A 273 -0.66 -30.58 16.03
CA ILE A 273 -2.01 -31.20 16.11
C ILE A 273 -2.31 -31.88 14.76
N GLY A 274 -2.84 -33.12 14.79
CA GLY A 274 -3.34 -33.78 13.58
C GLY A 274 -4.65 -33.15 13.12
N TRP A 275 -4.79 -32.85 11.82
CA TRP A 275 -5.98 -32.23 11.26
C TRP A 275 -6.17 -32.58 9.78
N LYS A 276 -7.37 -33.03 9.39
CA LYS A 276 -7.76 -33.37 8.00
C LYS A 276 -6.74 -34.25 7.26
N GLY A 277 -6.09 -35.18 7.95
CA GLY A 277 -5.07 -36.07 7.39
C GLY A 277 -3.67 -35.46 7.27
N GLY A 278 -3.46 -34.24 7.74
CA GLY A 278 -2.19 -33.51 7.81
C GLY A 278 -1.81 -33.17 9.26
N MET A 279 -0.80 -32.31 9.41
CA MET A 279 -0.30 -31.82 10.69
C MET A 279 -0.34 -30.30 10.71
N LEU A 280 -0.87 -29.71 11.78
CA LEU A 280 -0.77 -28.29 12.12
C LEU A 280 0.34 -28.07 13.15
N ASP A 281 1.01 -26.92 13.07
CA ASP A 281 1.99 -26.45 14.03
C ASP A 281 1.75 -24.95 14.39
N ARG A 282 2.57 -24.37 15.26
CA ARG A 282 2.42 -22.98 15.70
C ARG A 282 2.39 -21.94 14.56
N PRO A 283 3.16 -22.05 13.47
CA PRO A 283 3.01 -21.22 12.27
C PRO A 283 1.60 -21.25 11.66
N HIS A 284 0.90 -22.39 11.67
CA HIS A 284 -0.48 -22.48 11.20
C HIS A 284 -1.43 -21.68 12.08
N LEU A 285 -1.29 -21.79 13.41
CA LEU A 285 -2.05 -20.99 14.36
C LEU A 285 -1.82 -19.49 14.17
N SER A 286 -0.56 -19.08 13.99
CA SER A 286 -0.22 -17.67 13.74
C SER A 286 -0.92 -17.14 12.48
N ARG A 287 -0.86 -17.88 11.37
CA ARG A 287 -1.54 -17.53 10.12
C ARG A 287 -3.06 -17.45 10.26
N ALA A 288 -3.65 -18.41 10.99
CA ALA A 288 -5.10 -18.42 11.25
C ALA A 288 -5.53 -17.16 12.02
N ARG A 289 -4.80 -16.78 13.06
CA ARG A 289 -5.07 -15.55 13.82
C ARG A 289 -4.91 -14.30 12.99
N GLN A 290 -3.86 -14.23 12.15
CA GLN A 290 -3.64 -13.10 11.23
C GLN A 290 -4.77 -12.97 10.20
N LEU A 291 -5.32 -14.08 9.70
CA LEU A 291 -6.46 -14.07 8.80
C LEU A 291 -7.73 -13.57 9.50
N LEU A 292 -8.01 -14.06 10.70
CA LEU A 292 -9.19 -13.65 11.48
C LEU A 292 -9.14 -12.16 11.84
N ALA A 293 -7.97 -11.64 12.20
CA ALA A 293 -7.78 -10.22 12.46
C ALA A 293 -8.13 -9.31 11.25
N GLN A 294 -8.05 -9.82 10.00
CA GLN A 294 -8.47 -9.07 8.80
C GLN A 294 -10.00 -9.01 8.62
N VAL A 295 -10.76 -9.79 9.37
CA VAL A 295 -12.23 -9.93 9.21
C VAL A 295 -12.98 -9.27 10.36
N GLU A 296 -12.34 -9.16 11.53
CA GLU A 296 -12.93 -8.56 12.73
C GLU A 296 -12.94 -7.03 12.69
N ASP A 297 -12.27 -6.46 11.69
CA ASP A 297 -12.23 -5.04 11.36
C ASP A 297 -13.20 -4.73 10.20
#